data_8438e69dd9f828f10ab0ad0ec70318fd
#
_entry.id   8438e69dd9f828f10ab0ad0ec70318fd
#
_cell.length_a   1.000
_cell.length_b   1.000
_cell.length_c   1.000
_cell.angle_alpha   90.00
_cell.angle_beta   90.00
_cell.angle_gamma   90.00
#
_symmetry.space_group_name_H-M   'P 1'
#
loop_
_entity.id
_entity.type
_entity.pdbx_description
1 polymer ?
#
loop_
_entity_poly.entity_id
_entity_poly.type
_entity_poly.pdbx_seq_one_letter_code
_entity_poly.pdbx_strand_id
1 'polypeptide(L)'
;MAKTKKKRIIAPGPRVCHPRLKGTNGECLTPDLVKKLGKNFGAPSEMDDRQLRHWMTRRTRCKTERCWIEKSSMNPEEKNNIMKSFFRPSMPDSWEEDPDEWLDSLNLADVMKQYEEVYPTFKFFGANPIDFSAPNPYKKDALEKRECLEDSICKLRIDTLTKEGKTHLGFIYNLDPSDKGGSHWIASFTDIPGHKSYYFDSYGFKPPPQIARFLRSLTLQDSKMKLQYNARRFQYGDTECGVYCLYFLIRMLEGDDFRKFCRRAPRDGDMLELRRWLFAPKN
;
A
#
# COMPACT_ATOMS: atom_id res chain seq x y z
N MET A 1 -0.20 38.51 -2.24
CA MET A 1 0.69 37.44 -1.77
C MET A 1 -0.13 36.17 -1.55
N ALA A 2 0.00 35.19 -2.43
CA ALA A 2 -0.70 33.91 -2.28
C ALA A 2 -0.05 33.14 -1.12
N LYS A 3 -0.79 32.93 -0.01
CA LYS A 3 -0.38 32.06 1.08
C LYS A 3 -0.24 30.65 0.49
N THR A 4 0.99 30.16 0.33
CA THR A 4 1.28 28.76 0.00
C THR A 4 0.57 27.89 1.04
N LYS A 5 -0.50 27.21 0.65
CA LYS A 5 -1.20 26.24 1.53
C LYS A 5 -0.17 25.16 1.89
N LYS A 6 0.22 25.10 3.17
CA LYS A 6 1.10 24.06 3.69
C LYS A 6 0.47 22.70 3.34
N LYS A 7 1.15 21.88 2.54
CA LYS A 7 0.70 20.51 2.23
C LYS A 7 0.49 19.76 3.54
N ARG A 8 -0.67 19.13 3.70
CA ARG A 8 -1.03 18.38 4.91
C ARG A 8 -0.56 16.94 4.87
N ILE A 9 -0.31 16.40 3.67
CA ILE A 9 0.25 15.07 3.47
C ILE A 9 1.78 15.14 3.46
N ILE A 10 2.40 14.08 3.97
CA ILE A 10 3.82 13.81 3.83
C ILE A 10 3.94 12.78 2.70
N ALA A 11 4.78 13.09 1.71
CA ALA A 11 4.96 12.22 0.56
C ALA A 11 5.48 10.83 0.99
N PRO A 12 4.84 9.75 0.56
CA PRO A 12 5.21 8.39 0.97
C PRO A 12 6.36 7.82 0.12
N GLY A 13 7.45 8.52 -0.01
CA GLY A 13 8.56 8.18 -0.90
C GLY A 13 8.41 8.77 -2.30
N PRO A 14 9.09 8.25 -3.32
CA PRO A 14 9.06 8.79 -4.67
C PRO A 14 7.70 8.58 -5.35
N ARG A 15 7.33 9.54 -6.19
CA ARG A 15 6.16 9.41 -7.06
C ARG A 15 6.53 8.55 -8.26
N VAL A 16 5.59 7.70 -8.73
CA VAL A 16 5.78 6.81 -9.89
C VAL A 16 6.76 5.66 -9.65
N CYS A 17 7.90 5.91 -9.00
CA CYS A 17 8.91 4.90 -8.73
C CYS A 17 8.59 4.07 -7.49
N HIS A 18 9.08 2.82 -7.47
CA HIS A 18 8.97 1.92 -6.31
C HIS A 18 9.51 2.60 -5.04
N PRO A 19 8.86 2.45 -3.87
CA PRO A 19 9.23 3.19 -2.65
C PRO A 19 10.67 2.92 -2.14
N ARG A 20 11.30 1.81 -2.56
CA ARG A 20 12.72 1.53 -2.24
C ARG A 20 13.71 2.47 -2.94
N LEU A 21 13.31 3.11 -4.05
CA LEU A 21 14.17 3.95 -4.89
C LEU A 21 14.20 5.39 -4.36
N LYS A 22 14.63 5.56 -3.11
CA LYS A 22 14.72 6.89 -2.46
C LYS A 22 15.63 7.83 -3.26
N GLY A 23 15.21 9.08 -3.43
CA GLY A 23 16.04 10.14 -4.03
C GLY A 23 16.05 10.21 -5.56
N THR A 24 15.23 9.42 -6.25
CA THR A 24 15.10 9.54 -7.71
C THR A 24 14.26 10.75 -8.09
N ASN A 25 14.75 11.58 -8.99
CA ASN A 25 14.06 12.76 -9.54
C ASN A 25 13.00 12.36 -10.61
N GLY A 26 12.29 11.24 -10.40
CA GLY A 26 11.32 10.69 -11.34
C GLY A 26 11.91 9.71 -12.36
N GLU A 27 13.20 9.45 -12.30
CA GLU A 27 13.90 8.41 -13.04
C GLU A 27 13.96 7.15 -12.19
N CYS A 28 13.21 6.11 -12.59
CA CYS A 28 13.07 4.88 -11.82
C CYS A 28 14.09 3.81 -12.24
N LEU A 29 14.47 3.81 -13.52
CA LEU A 29 15.36 2.79 -14.09
C LEU A 29 16.83 3.11 -13.82
N THR A 30 17.60 2.06 -13.53
CA THR A 30 19.07 2.19 -13.41
C THR A 30 19.72 2.49 -14.77
N PRO A 31 20.89 3.16 -14.80
CA PRO A 31 21.61 3.40 -16.05
C PRO A 31 21.88 2.15 -16.88
N ASP A 32 22.16 1.00 -16.23
CA ASP A 32 22.40 -0.25 -16.92
C ASP A 32 21.13 -0.77 -17.61
N LEU A 33 19.97 -0.64 -16.96
CA LEU A 33 18.70 -1.03 -17.55
C LEU A 33 18.31 -0.11 -18.69
N VAL A 34 18.58 1.20 -18.55
CA VAL A 34 18.39 2.17 -19.64
C VAL A 34 19.29 1.84 -20.85
N LYS A 35 20.56 1.47 -20.62
CA LYS A 35 21.45 0.99 -21.69
C LYS A 35 20.94 -0.28 -22.37
N LYS A 36 20.41 -1.22 -21.58
CA LYS A 36 19.81 -2.46 -22.13
C LYS A 36 18.60 -2.14 -23.01
N LEU A 37 17.71 -1.25 -22.55
CA LEU A 37 16.58 -0.78 -23.34
C LEU A 37 17.02 -0.02 -24.60
N GLY A 38 18.04 0.83 -24.48
CA GLY A 38 18.60 1.57 -25.61
C GLY A 38 19.09 0.66 -26.71
N LYS A 39 19.85 -0.41 -26.36
CA LYS A 39 20.28 -1.43 -27.32
C LYS A 39 19.09 -2.12 -28.00
N ASN A 40 18.04 -2.39 -27.25
CA ASN A 40 16.81 -2.99 -27.77
C ASN A 40 16.13 -2.12 -28.84
N PHE A 41 16.23 -0.80 -28.71
CA PHE A 41 15.71 0.17 -29.68
C PHE A 41 16.73 0.56 -30.77
N GLY A 42 17.95 0.02 -30.75
CA GLY A 42 19.00 0.34 -31.72
C GLY A 42 19.74 1.65 -31.42
N ALA A 43 19.89 2.03 -30.16
CA ALA A 43 20.63 3.23 -29.78
C ALA A 43 22.15 3.08 -30.07
N PRO A 44 22.83 4.18 -30.48
CA PRO A 44 24.30 4.22 -30.54
C PRO A 44 24.94 3.90 -29.18
N SER A 45 26.08 3.19 -29.21
CA SER A 45 26.75 2.68 -28.01
C SER A 45 27.44 3.75 -27.16
N GLU A 46 27.76 4.90 -27.74
CA GLU A 46 28.60 5.96 -27.12
C GLU A 46 27.81 7.00 -26.32
N MET A 47 26.49 6.84 -26.19
CA MET A 47 25.64 7.80 -25.46
C MET A 47 25.79 7.62 -23.95
N ASP A 48 25.95 8.73 -23.22
CA ASP A 48 25.76 8.77 -21.77
C ASP A 48 24.28 8.54 -21.40
N ASP A 49 23.99 8.34 -20.10
CA ASP A 49 22.63 8.02 -19.61
C ASP A 49 21.61 9.11 -19.98
N ARG A 50 22.00 10.38 -19.84
CA ARG A 50 21.10 11.51 -20.14
C ARG A 50 20.81 11.64 -21.63
N GLN A 51 21.83 11.49 -22.46
CA GLN A 51 21.69 11.49 -23.92
C GLN A 51 20.82 10.32 -24.38
N LEU A 52 21.02 9.14 -23.82
CA LEU A 52 20.28 7.93 -24.14
C LEU A 52 18.81 8.05 -23.77
N ARG A 53 18.47 8.56 -22.56
CA ARG A 53 17.07 8.82 -22.15
C ARG A 53 16.38 9.79 -23.10
N HIS A 54 17.08 10.86 -23.49
CA HIS A 54 16.54 11.83 -24.45
C HIS A 54 16.33 11.22 -25.85
N TRP A 55 17.30 10.44 -26.32
CA TRP A 55 17.20 9.71 -27.58
C TRP A 55 16.02 8.73 -27.56
N MET A 56 15.88 7.94 -26.51
CA MET A 56 14.79 6.97 -26.34
C MET A 56 13.42 7.66 -26.35
N THR A 57 13.27 8.77 -25.65
CA THR A 57 12.04 9.56 -25.65
C THR A 57 11.62 9.96 -27.06
N ARG A 58 12.55 10.46 -27.87
CA ARG A 58 12.30 10.82 -29.27
C ARG A 58 12.02 9.60 -30.14
N ARG A 59 12.82 8.56 -30.04
CA ARG A 59 12.76 7.35 -30.88
C ARG A 59 11.46 6.60 -30.67
N THR A 60 11.03 6.43 -29.42
CA THR A 60 9.85 5.66 -29.05
C THR A 60 8.58 6.51 -29.00
N ARG A 61 8.69 7.84 -28.94
CA ARG A 61 7.60 8.79 -28.66
C ARG A 61 6.95 8.54 -27.29
N CYS A 62 7.70 7.95 -26.36
CA CYS A 62 7.26 7.71 -24.98
C CYS A 62 7.59 8.92 -24.12
N LYS A 63 6.66 9.29 -23.22
CA LYS A 63 6.88 10.34 -22.21
C LYS A 63 7.35 9.77 -20.86
N THR A 64 7.27 8.45 -20.69
CA THR A 64 7.58 7.76 -19.42
C THR A 64 8.51 6.57 -19.67
N GLU A 65 9.30 6.21 -18.66
CA GLU A 65 10.15 5.02 -18.69
C GLU A 65 9.35 3.71 -18.77
N ARG A 66 8.14 3.69 -18.20
CA ARG A 66 7.21 2.55 -18.32
C ARG A 66 6.89 2.26 -19.78
N CYS A 67 6.54 3.30 -20.54
CA CYS A 67 6.25 3.18 -21.96
C CYS A 67 7.44 2.60 -22.76
N TRP A 68 8.70 2.90 -22.37
CA TRP A 68 9.87 2.26 -23.01
C TRP A 68 9.86 0.76 -22.81
N ILE A 69 9.56 0.31 -21.57
CA ILE A 69 9.50 -1.13 -21.25
C ILE A 69 8.38 -1.80 -22.05
N GLU A 70 7.19 -1.21 -22.07
CA GLU A 70 6.03 -1.73 -22.80
C GLU A 70 6.33 -1.90 -24.30
N LYS A 71 6.97 -0.89 -24.93
CA LYS A 71 7.32 -0.92 -26.34
C LYS A 71 8.57 -1.74 -26.68
N SER A 72 9.36 -2.15 -25.68
CA SER A 72 10.57 -2.96 -25.91
C SER A 72 10.22 -4.35 -26.44
N SER A 73 11.20 -5.03 -27.05
CA SER A 73 11.06 -6.43 -27.48
C SER A 73 11.37 -7.45 -26.38
N MET A 74 11.46 -7.00 -25.11
CA MET A 74 11.61 -7.89 -23.97
C MET A 74 10.41 -8.83 -23.85
N ASN A 75 10.63 -10.03 -23.30
CA ASN A 75 9.53 -10.96 -23.06
C ASN A 75 8.58 -10.44 -21.96
N PRO A 76 7.32 -10.92 -21.92
CA PRO A 76 6.31 -10.43 -20.97
C PRO A 76 6.69 -10.59 -19.50
N GLU A 77 7.38 -11.67 -19.14
CA GLU A 77 7.83 -11.94 -17.78
C GLU A 77 8.88 -10.93 -17.33
N GLU A 78 9.89 -10.66 -18.18
CA GLU A 78 10.93 -9.67 -17.92
C GLU A 78 10.33 -8.25 -17.76
N LYS A 79 9.40 -7.85 -18.66
CA LYS A 79 8.68 -6.59 -18.54
C LYS A 79 7.96 -6.49 -17.21
N ASN A 80 7.19 -7.52 -16.82
CA ASN A 80 6.45 -7.54 -15.56
C ASN A 80 7.37 -7.44 -14.34
N ASN A 81 8.51 -8.16 -14.37
CA ASN A 81 9.50 -8.10 -13.28
C ASN A 81 10.11 -6.69 -13.14
N ILE A 82 10.43 -6.03 -14.25
CA ILE A 82 10.92 -4.65 -14.24
C ILE A 82 9.83 -3.70 -13.72
N MET A 83 8.59 -3.83 -14.21
CA MET A 83 7.48 -3.00 -13.76
C MET A 83 7.28 -3.09 -12.24
N LYS A 84 7.23 -4.29 -11.68
CA LYS A 84 7.07 -4.51 -10.24
C LYS A 84 8.26 -4.02 -9.43
N SER A 85 9.47 -4.13 -9.97
CA SER A 85 10.70 -3.80 -9.24
C SER A 85 11.03 -2.32 -9.22
N PHE A 86 10.61 -1.55 -10.21
CA PHE A 86 11.04 -0.16 -10.37
C PHE A 86 9.92 0.86 -10.26
N PHE A 87 8.67 0.46 -10.39
CA PHE A 87 7.54 1.38 -10.40
C PHE A 87 6.51 1.09 -9.32
N ARG A 88 5.71 2.07 -8.98
CA ARG A 88 4.48 1.90 -8.24
C ARG A 88 3.52 0.98 -8.99
N PRO A 89 2.53 0.35 -8.32
CA PRO A 89 1.48 -0.39 -9.00
C PRO A 89 0.84 0.45 -10.10
N SER A 90 0.40 -0.21 -11.18
CA SER A 90 -0.28 0.49 -12.27
C SER A 90 -1.64 1.02 -11.81
N MET A 91 -1.99 2.21 -12.26
CA MET A 91 -3.38 2.67 -12.16
C MET A 91 -4.29 1.71 -12.94
N PRO A 92 -5.45 1.29 -12.39
CA PRO A 92 -6.48 0.59 -13.15
C PRO A 92 -6.94 1.42 -14.34
N ASP A 93 -7.34 0.74 -15.43
CA ASP A 93 -7.83 1.43 -16.64
C ASP A 93 -9.16 2.14 -16.39
N SER A 94 -10.00 1.59 -15.50
CA SER A 94 -11.26 2.19 -15.07
C SER A 94 -11.11 3.61 -14.50
N TRP A 95 -9.92 3.98 -13.98
CA TRP A 95 -9.69 5.31 -13.43
C TRP A 95 -9.54 6.42 -14.49
N GLU A 96 -9.49 6.06 -15.78
CA GLU A 96 -9.59 7.06 -16.86
C GLU A 96 -11.02 7.63 -16.94
N GLU A 97 -12.03 6.81 -16.67
CA GLU A 97 -13.45 7.18 -16.66
C GLU A 97 -13.94 7.60 -15.26
N ASP A 98 -13.48 6.90 -14.21
CA ASP A 98 -13.81 7.14 -12.80
C ASP A 98 -12.53 7.33 -11.95
N PRO A 99 -11.96 8.55 -11.90
CA PRO A 99 -10.68 8.80 -11.22
C PRO A 99 -10.69 8.60 -9.70
N ASP A 100 -11.85 8.52 -9.08
CA ASP A 100 -12.08 8.31 -7.65
C ASP A 100 -12.82 7.02 -7.34
N GLU A 101 -12.88 6.09 -8.30
CA GLU A 101 -13.33 4.70 -8.09
C GLU A 101 -12.71 4.11 -6.81
N TRP A 102 -13.48 3.33 -6.08
CA TRP A 102 -13.02 2.71 -4.84
C TRP A 102 -11.82 1.77 -5.08
N LEU A 103 -10.86 1.82 -4.17
CA LEU A 103 -9.78 0.82 -4.18
C LEU A 103 -10.34 -0.55 -3.81
N ASP A 104 -10.01 -1.55 -4.61
CA ASP A 104 -10.27 -2.94 -4.29
C ASP A 104 -9.19 -3.56 -3.40
N SER A 105 -9.37 -4.81 -3.01
CA SER A 105 -8.42 -5.55 -2.16
C SER A 105 -7.06 -5.76 -2.85
N LEU A 106 -7.04 -5.90 -4.17
CA LEU A 106 -5.80 -6.10 -4.95
C LEU A 106 -5.00 -4.79 -5.02
N ASN A 107 -5.68 -3.65 -5.25
CA ASN A 107 -5.04 -2.35 -5.24
C ASN A 107 -4.33 -2.08 -3.89
N LEU A 108 -5.02 -2.38 -2.78
CA LEU A 108 -4.47 -2.22 -1.44
C LEU A 108 -3.27 -3.15 -1.19
N ALA A 109 -3.40 -4.42 -1.60
CA ALA A 109 -2.34 -5.42 -1.45
C ALA A 109 -1.10 -5.08 -2.27
N ASP A 110 -1.25 -4.64 -3.52
CA ASP A 110 -0.13 -4.29 -4.41
C ASP A 110 0.69 -3.13 -3.85
N VAL A 111 0.03 -2.11 -3.29
CA VAL A 111 0.75 -1.01 -2.63
C VAL A 111 1.49 -1.53 -1.39
N MET A 112 0.81 -2.24 -0.49
CA MET A 112 1.40 -2.65 0.79
C MET A 112 2.51 -3.69 0.63
N LYS A 113 2.46 -4.53 -0.40
CA LYS A 113 3.53 -5.46 -0.75
C LYS A 113 4.85 -4.74 -1.04
N GLN A 114 4.81 -3.61 -1.74
CA GLN A 114 6.01 -2.79 -1.95
C GLN A 114 6.58 -2.24 -0.64
N TYR A 115 5.73 -1.95 0.35
CA TYR A 115 6.19 -1.52 1.68
C TYR A 115 6.73 -2.69 2.52
N GLU A 116 6.26 -3.92 2.33
CA GLU A 116 6.92 -5.11 2.92
C GLU A 116 8.36 -5.29 2.40
N GLU A 117 8.60 -5.00 1.11
CA GLU A 117 9.96 -5.04 0.54
C GLU A 117 10.87 -3.95 1.10
N VAL A 118 10.33 -2.76 1.41
CA VAL A 118 11.09 -1.62 1.96
C VAL A 118 11.35 -1.79 3.46
N TYR A 119 10.41 -2.41 4.17
CA TYR A 119 10.46 -2.61 5.62
C TYR A 119 10.46 -4.11 5.95
N PRO A 120 11.62 -4.79 5.96
CA PRO A 120 11.68 -6.24 6.19
C PRO A 120 11.05 -6.71 7.51
N THR A 121 10.98 -5.82 8.50
CA THR A 121 10.32 -6.10 9.79
C THR A 121 8.80 -5.98 9.76
N PHE A 122 8.25 -5.51 8.65
CA PHE A 122 6.81 -5.35 8.47
C PHE A 122 6.18 -6.62 7.90
N LYS A 123 4.97 -6.92 8.34
CA LYS A 123 4.09 -7.94 7.78
C LYS A 123 2.72 -7.34 7.51
N PHE A 124 2.30 -7.40 6.25
CA PHE A 124 0.94 -7.05 5.85
C PHE A 124 0.07 -8.31 5.78
N PHE A 125 -1.05 -8.30 6.48
CA PHE A 125 -1.97 -9.44 6.55
C PHE A 125 -3.13 -9.36 5.54
N GLY A 126 -3.00 -8.52 4.52
CA GLY A 126 -3.99 -8.40 3.46
C GLY A 126 -5.13 -7.43 3.77
N ALA A 127 -6.03 -7.34 2.80
CA ALA A 127 -7.30 -6.63 2.91
C ALA A 127 -8.41 -7.68 3.09
N ASN A 128 -8.97 -7.78 4.29
CA ASN A 128 -9.81 -8.87 4.74
C ASN A 128 -11.24 -8.42 4.97
N PRO A 129 -12.26 -9.29 4.82
CA PRO A 129 -13.63 -8.98 5.21
C PRO A 129 -13.78 -8.94 6.74
N ILE A 130 -14.86 -8.31 7.23
CA ILE A 130 -15.10 -8.18 8.68
C ILE A 130 -15.28 -9.54 9.38
N ASP A 131 -15.73 -10.55 8.66
CA ASP A 131 -15.96 -11.91 9.12
C ASP A 131 -14.73 -12.82 8.99
N PHE A 132 -13.52 -12.25 8.85
CA PHE A 132 -12.25 -12.97 8.72
C PHE A 132 -12.05 -14.09 9.76
N SER A 133 -12.65 -13.97 10.94
CA SER A 133 -12.59 -14.96 12.02
C SER A 133 -13.78 -15.94 12.05
N ALA A 134 -14.68 -15.85 11.09
CA ALA A 134 -15.76 -16.83 10.94
C ALA A 134 -15.20 -18.19 10.46
N PRO A 135 -15.90 -19.30 10.73
CA PRO A 135 -15.53 -20.60 10.15
C PRO A 135 -15.47 -20.52 8.63
N ASN A 136 -14.44 -21.14 8.06
CA ASN A 136 -14.24 -21.12 6.61
C ASN A 136 -15.35 -21.97 5.90
N PRO A 137 -16.24 -21.35 5.11
CA PRO A 137 -17.38 -22.05 4.49
C PRO A 137 -16.95 -22.99 3.37
N TYR A 138 -15.72 -22.82 2.85
CA TYR A 138 -15.19 -23.64 1.74
C TYR A 138 -14.54 -24.95 2.22
N LYS A 139 -14.36 -25.14 3.54
CA LYS A 139 -13.81 -26.35 4.14
C LYS A 139 -14.89 -27.39 4.40
N LYS A 140 -14.71 -28.61 3.87
CA LYS A 140 -15.73 -29.66 3.88
C LYS A 140 -15.66 -30.55 5.13
N ASP A 141 -14.44 -30.76 5.68
CA ASP A 141 -14.25 -31.67 6.81
C ASP A 141 -14.50 -31.01 8.17
N ALA A 142 -14.99 -31.81 9.15
CA ALA A 142 -15.31 -31.31 10.48
C ALA A 142 -14.09 -30.72 11.22
N LEU A 143 -12.88 -31.21 10.95
CA LEU A 143 -11.62 -30.68 11.49
C LEU A 143 -11.23 -29.38 10.78
N GLU A 144 -11.41 -29.32 9.46
CA GLU A 144 -11.13 -28.15 8.63
C GLU A 144 -12.14 -27.01 8.87
N LYS A 145 -13.39 -27.32 9.24
CA LYS A 145 -14.40 -26.33 9.65
C LYS A 145 -14.05 -25.51 10.89
N ARG A 146 -13.01 -25.90 11.62
CA ARG A 146 -12.47 -25.10 12.73
C ARG A 146 -11.49 -24.02 12.28
N GLU A 147 -11.08 -24.04 11.01
CA GLU A 147 -10.26 -22.99 10.45
C GLU A 147 -11.10 -21.74 10.17
N CYS A 148 -10.51 -20.58 10.47
CA CYS A 148 -11.11 -19.31 10.13
C CYS A 148 -11.05 -19.06 8.61
N LEU A 149 -11.90 -18.17 8.14
CA LEU A 149 -11.83 -17.68 6.76
C LEU A 149 -10.43 -17.13 6.46
N GLU A 150 -9.84 -16.33 7.39
CA GLU A 150 -8.45 -15.85 7.34
C GLU A 150 -7.64 -16.44 8.50
N ASP A 151 -7.20 -17.65 8.30
CA ASP A 151 -6.53 -18.46 9.31
C ASP A 151 -5.22 -17.83 9.81
N SER A 152 -4.51 -17.11 8.94
CA SER A 152 -3.29 -16.37 9.27
C SER A 152 -3.49 -15.31 10.37
N ILE A 153 -4.68 -14.71 10.44
CA ILE A 153 -5.06 -13.74 11.48
C ILE A 153 -5.52 -14.45 12.74
N CYS A 154 -6.34 -15.50 12.60
CA CYS A 154 -6.87 -16.25 13.74
C CYS A 154 -5.76 -16.96 14.53
N LYS A 155 -4.77 -17.50 13.85
CA LYS A 155 -3.63 -18.24 14.45
C LYS A 155 -2.43 -17.32 14.72
N LEU A 156 -2.58 -15.99 14.61
CA LEU A 156 -1.51 -15.05 14.82
C LEU A 156 -0.90 -15.17 16.21
N ARG A 157 0.43 -15.36 16.26
CA ARG A 157 1.24 -15.41 17.46
C ARG A 157 2.35 -14.37 17.38
N ILE A 158 2.33 -13.42 18.33
CA ILE A 158 3.33 -12.36 18.42
C ILE A 158 4.74 -12.93 18.60
N ASP A 159 4.90 -13.96 19.43
CA ASP A 159 6.17 -14.61 19.69
C ASP A 159 6.76 -15.28 18.44
N THR A 160 5.93 -15.93 17.64
CA THR A 160 6.35 -16.54 16.37
C THR A 160 6.80 -15.49 15.37
N LEU A 161 5.98 -14.47 15.15
CA LEU A 161 6.29 -13.37 14.23
C LEU A 161 7.58 -12.63 14.62
N THR A 162 7.77 -12.39 15.93
CA THR A 162 9.00 -11.76 16.43
C THR A 162 10.24 -12.61 16.13
N LYS A 163 10.15 -13.95 16.31
CA LYS A 163 11.24 -14.87 15.93
C LYS A 163 11.54 -14.87 14.44
N GLU A 164 10.54 -14.64 13.61
CA GLU A 164 10.66 -14.46 12.15
C GLU A 164 11.16 -13.05 11.76
N GLY A 165 11.45 -12.19 12.73
CA GLY A 165 11.89 -10.82 12.51
C GLY A 165 10.75 -9.85 12.13
N LYS A 166 9.48 -10.28 12.25
CA LYS A 166 8.31 -9.44 11.98
C LYS A 166 7.84 -8.76 13.25
N THR A 167 8.06 -7.46 13.32
CA THR A 167 7.80 -6.65 14.52
C THR A 167 6.74 -5.57 14.31
N HIS A 168 6.38 -5.30 13.06
CA HIS A 168 5.34 -4.34 12.69
C HIS A 168 4.28 -5.06 11.87
N LEU A 169 3.02 -4.98 12.28
CA LEU A 169 1.93 -5.71 11.64
C LEU A 169 0.90 -4.72 11.11
N GLY A 170 0.49 -4.90 9.85
CA GLY A 170 -0.52 -4.07 9.20
C GLY A 170 -1.69 -4.91 8.70
N PHE A 171 -2.89 -4.39 8.89
CA PHE A 171 -4.14 -5.02 8.48
C PHE A 171 -5.05 -3.97 7.86
N ILE A 172 -5.75 -4.34 6.81
CA ILE A 172 -6.88 -3.58 6.27
C ILE A 172 -8.11 -4.50 6.33
N TYR A 173 -9.26 -3.94 6.64
CA TYR A 173 -10.51 -4.71 6.73
C TYR A 173 -11.61 -3.97 5.97
N ASN A 174 -12.46 -4.75 5.28
CA ASN A 174 -13.73 -4.24 4.80
C ASN A 174 -14.79 -4.40 5.90
N LEU A 175 -15.71 -3.45 6.05
CA LEU A 175 -16.79 -3.55 7.02
C LEU A 175 -17.85 -4.57 6.63
N ASP A 176 -17.89 -4.99 5.36
CA ASP A 176 -18.79 -6.03 4.91
C ASP A 176 -18.17 -7.42 5.08
N PRO A 177 -19.00 -8.45 5.28
CA PRO A 177 -18.59 -9.85 5.27
C PRO A 177 -18.17 -10.31 3.88
N SER A 178 -17.56 -11.49 3.81
CA SER A 178 -16.95 -12.07 2.61
C SER A 178 -17.93 -12.35 1.46
N ASP A 179 -19.23 -12.41 1.74
CA ASP A 179 -20.32 -12.63 0.76
C ASP A 179 -20.93 -11.32 0.22
N LYS A 180 -20.35 -10.15 0.57
CA LYS A 180 -20.81 -8.82 0.14
C LYS A 180 -19.76 -8.10 -0.71
N GLY A 181 -20.21 -7.07 -1.45
CA GLY A 181 -19.38 -6.32 -2.37
C GLY A 181 -18.38 -5.35 -1.72
N GLY A 182 -18.53 -5.11 -0.42
CA GLY A 182 -17.71 -4.14 0.31
C GLY A 182 -18.33 -2.75 0.40
N SER A 183 -18.16 -2.09 1.56
CA SER A 183 -18.76 -0.78 1.84
C SER A 183 -17.77 0.25 2.39
N HIS A 184 -16.78 -0.17 3.16
CA HIS A 184 -15.83 0.75 3.78
C HIS A 184 -14.55 0.05 4.22
N TRP A 185 -13.41 0.70 3.97
CA TRP A 185 -12.09 0.22 4.40
C TRP A 185 -11.66 0.88 5.70
N ILE A 186 -11.22 0.06 6.64
CA ILE A 186 -10.63 0.44 7.92
C ILE A 186 -9.29 -0.30 8.10
N ALA A 187 -8.43 0.17 9.00
CA ALA A 187 -7.10 -0.42 9.17
C ALA A 187 -6.70 -0.57 10.64
N SER A 188 -5.74 -1.46 10.89
CA SER A 188 -5.01 -1.50 12.15
C SER A 188 -3.51 -1.69 11.92
N PHE A 189 -2.71 -1.18 12.84
CA PHE A 189 -1.26 -1.29 12.85
C PHE A 189 -0.78 -1.66 14.25
N THR A 190 0.11 -2.64 14.34
CA THR A 190 0.70 -3.06 15.61
C THR A 190 2.21 -2.89 15.57
N ASP A 191 2.75 -2.12 16.51
CA ASP A 191 4.16 -1.96 16.82
C ASP A 191 4.46 -2.83 18.04
N ILE A 192 5.03 -4.01 17.79
CA ILE A 192 5.32 -4.99 18.85
C ILE A 192 6.38 -4.45 19.82
N PRO A 193 7.55 -3.95 19.39
CA PRO A 193 8.55 -3.38 20.29
C PRO A 193 8.05 -2.20 21.11
N GLY A 194 7.20 -1.37 20.52
CA GLY A 194 6.58 -0.23 21.19
C GLY A 194 5.40 -0.59 22.09
N HIS A 195 4.97 -1.85 22.13
CA HIS A 195 3.78 -2.32 22.84
C HIS A 195 2.53 -1.50 22.52
N LYS A 196 2.28 -1.25 21.22
CA LYS A 196 1.19 -0.39 20.76
C LYS A 196 0.44 -1.03 19.62
N SER A 197 -0.88 -0.96 19.68
CA SER A 197 -1.73 -1.31 18.55
C SER A 197 -2.72 -0.19 18.29
N TYR A 198 -2.82 0.23 17.04
CA TYR A 198 -3.63 1.35 16.60
C TYR A 198 -4.72 0.84 15.68
N TYR A 199 -5.94 1.30 15.90
CA TYR A 199 -7.04 1.17 14.95
C TYR A 199 -7.30 2.51 14.29
N PHE A 200 -7.59 2.49 13.01
CA PHE A 200 -7.89 3.66 12.21
C PHE A 200 -9.13 3.46 11.35
N ASP A 201 -10.04 4.40 11.48
CA ASP A 201 -11.21 4.57 10.61
C ASP A 201 -11.24 6.03 10.14
N SER A 202 -11.28 6.27 8.84
CA SER A 202 -11.31 7.62 8.28
C SER A 202 -12.56 8.43 8.70
N TYR A 203 -13.65 7.75 9.04
CA TYR A 203 -14.84 8.41 9.66
C TYR A 203 -14.71 8.65 11.16
N GLY A 204 -13.70 8.08 11.82
CA GLY A 204 -13.44 8.27 13.25
C GLY A 204 -14.32 7.43 14.18
N PHE A 205 -14.93 6.36 13.67
CA PHE A 205 -15.70 5.43 14.48
C PHE A 205 -14.81 4.50 15.30
N LYS A 206 -15.37 3.96 16.38
CA LYS A 206 -14.73 2.93 17.20
C LYS A 206 -14.59 1.61 16.42
N PRO A 207 -13.61 0.76 16.76
CA PRO A 207 -13.47 -0.54 16.09
C PRO A 207 -14.74 -1.38 16.27
N PRO A 208 -15.22 -2.03 15.20
CA PRO A 208 -16.32 -2.99 15.26
C PRO A 208 -16.00 -4.15 16.23
N PRO A 209 -17.01 -4.87 16.74
CA PRO A 209 -16.80 -5.94 17.73
C PRO A 209 -15.78 -7.00 17.31
N GLN A 210 -15.74 -7.38 16.03
CA GLN A 210 -14.80 -8.36 15.49
C GLN A 210 -13.36 -7.86 15.60
N ILE A 211 -13.10 -6.64 15.14
CA ILE A 211 -11.78 -6.00 15.22
C ILE A 211 -11.39 -5.74 16.68
N ALA A 212 -12.32 -5.24 17.49
CA ALA A 212 -12.07 -5.01 18.92
C ALA A 212 -11.67 -6.31 19.65
N ARG A 213 -12.28 -7.45 19.30
CA ARG A 213 -11.95 -8.77 19.83
C ARG A 213 -10.54 -9.20 19.39
N PHE A 214 -10.23 -9.04 18.10
CA PHE A 214 -8.89 -9.33 17.58
C PHE A 214 -7.81 -8.48 18.27
N LEU A 215 -8.00 -7.18 18.37
CA LEU A 215 -7.03 -6.29 19.03
C LEU A 215 -6.84 -6.65 20.51
N ARG A 216 -7.92 -7.04 21.21
CA ARG A 216 -7.81 -7.57 22.60
C ARG A 216 -7.02 -8.85 22.67
N SER A 217 -7.10 -9.74 21.68
CA SER A 217 -6.30 -10.98 21.68
C SER A 217 -4.79 -10.70 21.63
N LEU A 218 -4.38 -9.56 21.04
CA LEU A 218 -2.98 -9.12 21.08
C LEU A 218 -2.56 -8.69 22.49
N THR A 219 -3.46 -8.07 23.28
CA THR A 219 -3.15 -7.72 24.69
C THR A 219 -3.04 -8.93 25.60
N LEU A 220 -3.65 -10.07 25.24
CA LEU A 220 -3.47 -11.34 25.95
C LEU A 220 -2.11 -11.97 25.65
N GLN A 221 -1.51 -11.66 24.51
CA GLN A 221 -0.17 -12.14 24.15
C GLN A 221 0.94 -11.19 24.62
N ASP A 222 0.62 -9.92 24.83
CA ASP A 222 1.54 -8.90 25.36
C ASP A 222 0.78 -8.00 26.34
N SER A 223 0.97 -8.23 27.63
CA SER A 223 0.27 -7.51 28.71
C SER A 223 0.60 -6.01 28.78
N LYS A 224 1.67 -5.56 28.11
CA LYS A 224 2.04 -4.14 28.02
C LYS A 224 1.36 -3.45 26.83
N MET A 225 0.75 -4.19 25.91
CA MET A 225 0.13 -3.69 24.69
C MET A 225 -0.96 -2.66 24.98
N LYS A 226 -0.81 -1.47 24.44
CA LYS A 226 -1.77 -0.35 24.55
C LYS A 226 -2.55 -0.20 23.25
N LEU A 227 -3.88 -0.31 23.36
CA LEU A 227 -4.79 -0.11 22.23
C LEU A 227 -5.21 1.35 22.15
N GLN A 228 -5.15 1.93 20.95
CA GLN A 228 -5.60 3.29 20.68
C GLN A 228 -6.37 3.32 19.35
N TYR A 229 -7.26 4.30 19.20
CA TYR A 229 -7.95 4.54 17.94
C TYR A 229 -8.11 6.04 17.69
N ASN A 230 -8.30 6.42 16.40
CA ASN A 230 -8.64 7.78 16.07
C ASN A 230 -10.13 8.03 16.35
N ALA A 231 -10.43 9.04 17.19
CA ALA A 231 -11.80 9.50 17.42
C ALA A 231 -12.17 10.71 16.54
N ARG A 232 -11.24 11.16 15.72
CA ARG A 232 -11.41 12.30 14.82
C ARG A 232 -11.77 11.83 13.43
N ARG A 233 -12.81 12.41 12.85
CA ARG A 233 -13.17 12.24 11.45
C ARG A 233 -12.13 12.90 10.54
N PHE A 234 -11.67 12.16 9.51
CA PHE A 234 -10.75 12.59 8.47
C PHE A 234 -11.50 12.76 7.15
N GLN A 235 -12.24 11.73 6.76
CA GLN A 235 -12.98 11.64 5.52
C GLN A 235 -14.37 12.24 5.63
N TYR A 236 -14.74 13.06 4.66
CA TYR A 236 -16.07 13.67 4.54
C TYR A 236 -16.79 13.24 3.26
N GLY A 237 -16.03 12.82 2.22
CA GLY A 237 -16.54 12.11 1.03
C GLY A 237 -16.68 10.60 1.28
N ASP A 238 -16.85 9.82 0.22
CA ASP A 238 -17.20 8.40 0.26
C ASP A 238 -16.25 7.49 -0.55
N THR A 239 -15.28 8.04 -1.29
CA THR A 239 -14.44 7.26 -2.21
C THR A 239 -13.06 6.90 -1.68
N GLU A 240 -12.47 7.69 -0.75
CA GLU A 240 -11.04 7.62 -0.41
C GLU A 240 -10.68 6.80 0.85
N CYS A 241 -11.60 6.00 1.42
CA CYS A 241 -11.35 5.23 2.63
C CYS A 241 -10.12 4.30 2.49
N GLY A 242 -9.97 3.63 1.35
CA GLY A 242 -8.82 2.77 1.05
C GLY A 242 -7.50 3.55 1.03
N VAL A 243 -7.48 4.76 0.42
CA VAL A 243 -6.29 5.61 0.39
C VAL A 243 -5.93 6.11 1.79
N TYR A 244 -6.93 6.45 2.61
CA TYR A 244 -6.71 6.79 4.02
C TYR A 244 -6.08 5.64 4.81
N CYS A 245 -6.52 4.39 4.58
CA CYS A 245 -5.93 3.20 5.19
C CYS A 245 -4.46 3.01 4.79
N LEU A 246 -4.15 3.13 3.49
CA LEU A 246 -2.78 3.07 2.99
C LEU A 246 -1.92 4.17 3.61
N TYR A 247 -2.41 5.41 3.63
CA TYR A 247 -1.69 6.54 4.23
C TYR A 247 -1.41 6.31 5.71
N PHE A 248 -2.40 5.85 6.47
CA PHE A 248 -2.22 5.51 7.88
C PHE A 248 -1.12 4.47 8.08
N LEU A 249 -1.18 3.33 7.39
CA LEU A 249 -0.18 2.26 7.52
C LEU A 249 1.22 2.74 7.16
N ILE A 250 1.36 3.49 6.07
CA ILE A 250 2.64 4.04 5.62
C ILE A 250 3.20 5.01 6.66
N ARG A 251 2.38 5.91 7.21
CA ARG A 251 2.83 6.86 8.22
C ARG A 251 3.28 6.18 9.52
N MET A 252 2.58 5.09 9.92
CA MET A 252 2.99 4.31 11.09
C MET A 252 4.32 3.57 10.83
N LEU A 253 4.51 3.00 9.63
CA LEU A 253 5.78 2.39 9.21
C LEU A 253 6.94 3.39 9.19
N GLU A 254 6.69 4.63 8.79
CA GLU A 254 7.69 5.69 8.79
C GLU A 254 7.94 6.29 10.19
N GLY A 255 7.31 5.74 11.24
CA GLY A 255 7.56 6.09 12.64
C GLY A 255 6.82 7.32 13.15
N ASP A 256 5.74 7.74 12.49
CA ASP A 256 4.93 8.83 13.00
C ASP A 256 4.31 8.50 14.35
N ASP A 257 4.30 9.48 15.25
CA ASP A 257 3.52 9.39 16.47
C ASP A 257 2.01 9.41 16.14
N PHE A 258 1.28 8.38 16.56
CA PHE A 258 -0.14 8.21 16.24
C PHE A 258 -1.01 9.39 16.69
N ARG A 259 -0.72 9.99 17.86
CA ARG A 259 -1.49 11.13 18.35
C ARG A 259 -1.24 12.39 17.49
N LYS A 260 0.01 12.57 17.03
CA LYS A 260 0.34 13.66 16.10
C LYS A 260 -0.30 13.43 14.74
N PHE A 261 -0.31 12.19 14.25
CA PHE A 261 -1.01 11.80 13.04
C PHE A 261 -2.51 12.14 13.14
N CYS A 262 -3.19 11.74 14.21
CA CYS A 262 -4.62 12.05 14.42
C CYS A 262 -4.91 13.56 14.47
N ARG A 263 -3.97 14.40 14.90
CA ARG A 263 -4.14 15.87 14.93
C ARG A 263 -3.95 16.52 13.56
N ARG A 264 -3.28 15.85 12.62
CA ARG A 264 -2.93 16.38 11.29
C ARG A 264 -3.77 15.77 10.18
N ALA A 265 -5.05 15.52 10.45
CA ALA A 265 -5.95 14.90 9.48
C ALA A 265 -5.83 15.57 8.09
N PRO A 266 -5.39 14.86 7.06
CA PRO A 266 -5.45 15.35 5.69
C PRO A 266 -6.91 15.44 5.23
N ARG A 267 -7.15 16.13 4.12
CA ARG A 267 -8.47 16.26 3.52
C ARG A 267 -8.66 15.23 2.40
N ASP A 268 -9.91 14.99 1.99
CA ASP A 268 -10.23 14.09 0.87
C ASP A 268 -9.46 14.48 -0.41
N GLY A 269 -9.38 15.77 -0.74
CA GLY A 269 -8.57 16.24 -1.87
C GLY A 269 -7.06 15.95 -1.76
N ASP A 270 -6.52 15.90 -0.52
CA ASP A 270 -5.13 15.46 -0.31
C ASP A 270 -4.99 13.95 -0.57
N MET A 271 -6.05 13.14 -0.30
CA MET A 271 -6.07 11.70 -0.59
C MET A 271 -6.20 11.41 -2.07
N LEU A 272 -6.99 12.18 -2.83
CA LEU A 272 -7.03 12.11 -4.28
C LEU A 272 -5.65 12.40 -4.90
N GLU A 273 -4.91 13.39 -4.38
CA GLU A 273 -3.52 13.63 -4.81
C GLU A 273 -2.62 12.44 -4.46
N LEU A 274 -2.79 11.85 -3.25
CA LEU A 274 -2.01 10.72 -2.79
C LEU A 274 -2.30 9.46 -3.59
N ARG A 275 -3.53 9.20 -4.02
CA ARG A 275 -3.90 8.12 -4.92
C ARG A 275 -3.02 8.13 -6.17
N ARG A 276 -2.88 9.32 -6.81
CA ARG A 276 -2.00 9.53 -7.98
C ARG A 276 -0.50 9.46 -7.66
N TRP A 277 -0.15 9.39 -6.40
CA TRP A 277 1.22 9.18 -5.92
C TRP A 277 1.54 7.71 -5.73
N LEU A 278 0.60 6.96 -5.14
CA LEU A 278 0.74 5.53 -4.81
C LEU A 278 0.64 4.62 -6.02
N PHE A 279 0.02 5.10 -7.09
CA PHE A 279 -0.16 4.35 -8.33
C PHE A 279 0.48 5.11 -9.49
N ALA A 280 1.17 4.38 -10.36
CA ALA A 280 1.81 4.96 -11.55
C ALA A 280 0.84 4.96 -12.73
N PRO A 281 0.71 6.08 -13.48
CA PRO A 281 -0.05 6.09 -14.71
C PRO A 281 0.56 5.09 -15.71
N LYS A 282 -0.26 4.49 -16.56
CA LYS A 282 0.21 3.57 -17.60
C LYS A 282 0.98 4.29 -18.69
N ASN A 283 0.61 5.53 -19.03
CA ASN A 283 1.25 6.37 -20.06
C ASN A 283 1.32 7.85 -19.67
#